data_d691bc573d3ac118e2327e7b07c32cb9
#
_entry.id   d691bc573d3ac118e2327e7b07c32cb9
#
_cell.length_a   1.000
_cell.length_b   1.000
_cell.length_c   1.000
_cell.angle_alpha   90.00
_cell.angle_beta   90.00
_cell.angle_gamma   90.00
#
_symmetry.space_group_name_H-M   'P 1'
#
loop_
_entity.id
_entity.type
_entity.pdbx_description
1 polymer ?
#
loop_
_entity_poly.entity_id
_entity_poly.type
_entity_poly.pdbx_seq_one_letter_code
_entity_poly.pdbx_strand_id
1 'polypeptide(L)'
;MRRIATTVCLLLSFATSLWAESLAPADVKSLIERIRQKRASAPQVQADFREDKNVHLLNKPIASSGKVWFQAPNKFRREAKGSAPSVTVSDGQQLWIYYPKFESAEHYSLGKRSPLDAGIAALTAGLNLENIENTYRITATRREKGYELELAPRAPSLKKFLQKFTIQLNDELQVERTEMLQPNGDHIVTVYSNETRAPIDPSTFEFTPPPGTNVTTPLGR
;
A
#
# COMPACT_ATOMS: atom_id res chain seq x y z
N MET A 1 60.14 33.31 -35.90
CA MET A 1 59.32 32.08 -35.81
C MET A 1 58.73 31.95 -34.43
N ARG A 2 57.42 32.28 -34.26
CA ARG A 2 56.73 32.21 -32.97
C ARG A 2 55.88 30.95 -33.00
N ARG A 3 56.15 29.98 -32.11
CA ARG A 3 55.36 28.78 -31.91
C ARG A 3 54.24 29.09 -30.91
N ILE A 4 53.01 29.03 -31.36
CA ILE A 4 51.80 29.11 -30.53
C ILE A 4 51.50 27.70 -30.02
N ALA A 5 51.63 27.51 -28.70
CA ALA A 5 51.20 26.27 -28.04
C ALA A 5 49.73 26.40 -27.69
N THR A 6 48.86 25.59 -28.34
CA THR A 6 47.44 25.52 -28.07
C THR A 6 47.20 24.47 -26.96
N THR A 7 46.92 24.94 -25.76
CA THR A 7 46.55 24.07 -24.64
C THR A 7 45.06 23.69 -24.79
N VAL A 8 44.81 22.43 -25.09
CA VAL A 8 43.45 21.86 -25.11
C VAL A 8 43.09 21.45 -23.68
N CYS A 9 42.22 22.21 -23.02
CA CYS A 9 41.58 21.82 -21.75
C CYS A 9 40.47 20.80 -22.01
N LEU A 10 40.74 19.55 -21.66
CA LEU A 10 39.76 18.46 -21.69
C LEU A 10 38.88 18.59 -20.44
N LEU A 11 37.67 19.15 -20.56
CA LEU A 11 36.66 19.16 -19.53
C LEU A 11 36.04 17.76 -19.42
N LEU A 12 36.51 16.96 -18.46
CA LEU A 12 35.84 15.72 -18.04
C LEU A 12 34.56 16.09 -17.31
N SER A 13 33.44 16.02 -18.02
CA SER A 13 32.08 16.05 -17.42
C SER A 13 31.86 14.75 -16.67
N PHE A 14 32.01 14.77 -15.36
CA PHE A 14 31.53 13.70 -14.49
C PHE A 14 29.99 13.70 -14.52
N ALA A 15 29.41 12.86 -15.36
CA ALA A 15 27.99 12.51 -15.25
C ALA A 15 27.82 11.69 -13.96
N THR A 16 27.42 12.33 -12.87
CA THR A 16 26.96 11.61 -11.67
C THR A 16 25.67 10.90 -12.01
N SER A 17 25.77 9.62 -12.35
CA SER A 17 24.63 8.74 -12.46
C SER A 17 23.96 8.71 -11.08
N LEU A 18 22.78 9.32 -10.96
CA LEU A 18 21.90 9.19 -9.80
C LEU A 18 21.36 7.73 -9.77
N TRP A 19 22.20 6.84 -9.25
CA TRP A 19 21.79 5.46 -9.00
C TRP A 19 20.92 5.47 -7.75
N ALA A 20 19.73 4.87 -7.83
CA ALA A 20 18.93 4.56 -6.66
C ALA A 20 19.79 3.66 -5.73
N GLU A 21 20.16 4.19 -4.57
CA GLU A 21 21.06 3.51 -3.65
C GLU A 21 20.29 2.54 -2.78
N SER A 22 20.62 1.25 -2.88
CA SER A 22 20.05 0.22 -2.02
C SER A 22 20.59 0.38 -0.60
N LEU A 23 19.68 0.44 0.38
CA LEU A 23 20.04 0.56 1.78
C LEU A 23 20.63 -0.75 2.33
N ALA A 24 21.64 -0.63 3.18
CA ALA A 24 22.15 -1.76 3.96
C ALA A 24 21.05 -2.28 4.93
N PRO A 25 21.06 -3.58 5.33
CA PRO A 25 20.06 -4.16 6.22
C PRO A 25 19.85 -3.41 7.53
N ALA A 26 20.91 -2.83 8.11
CA ALA A 26 20.84 -2.03 9.33
C ALA A 26 20.07 -0.72 9.09
N ASP A 27 20.27 -0.08 7.93
CA ASP A 27 19.56 1.15 7.57
C ASP A 27 18.10 0.89 7.24
N VAL A 28 17.78 -0.25 6.63
CA VAL A 28 16.38 -0.69 6.43
C VAL A 28 15.68 -0.83 7.77
N LYS A 29 16.32 -1.49 8.76
CA LYS A 29 15.76 -1.63 10.11
C LYS A 29 15.54 -0.27 10.78
N SER A 30 16.52 0.63 10.69
CA SER A 30 16.42 1.99 11.21
C SER A 30 15.29 2.78 10.55
N LEU A 31 15.13 2.66 9.23
CA LEU A 31 14.03 3.30 8.50
C LEU A 31 12.66 2.80 8.97
N ILE A 32 12.49 1.48 9.12
CA ILE A 32 11.24 0.89 9.60
C ILE A 32 10.91 1.39 11.01
N GLU A 33 11.91 1.47 11.89
CA GLU A 33 11.72 1.97 13.25
C GLU A 33 11.30 3.45 13.27
N ARG A 34 11.89 4.29 12.42
CA ARG A 34 11.48 5.70 12.25
C ARG A 34 10.02 5.81 11.78
N ILE A 35 9.61 4.94 10.85
CA ILE A 35 8.22 4.90 10.37
C ILE A 35 7.28 4.51 11.51
N ARG A 36 7.64 3.50 12.33
CA ARG A 36 6.85 3.09 13.50
C ARG A 36 6.68 4.23 14.50
N GLN A 37 7.79 4.88 14.90
CA GLN A 37 7.76 5.99 15.84
C GLN A 37 6.87 7.12 15.36
N LYS A 38 6.98 7.47 14.07
CA LYS A 38 6.14 8.51 13.47
C LYS A 38 4.66 8.14 13.48
N ARG A 39 4.34 6.87 13.28
CA ARG A 39 2.96 6.36 13.28
C ARG A 39 2.40 6.18 14.69
N ALA A 40 3.22 5.78 15.65
CA ALA A 40 2.80 5.63 17.04
C ALA A 40 2.34 6.97 17.64
N SER A 41 2.94 8.09 17.23
CA SER A 41 2.53 9.44 17.65
C SER A 41 1.17 9.88 17.09
N ALA A 42 0.70 9.26 16.01
CA ALA A 42 -0.60 9.54 15.39
C ALA A 42 -1.12 8.25 14.74
N PRO A 43 -1.82 7.38 15.49
CA PRO A 43 -2.21 6.04 15.06
C PRO A 43 -3.35 6.02 14.02
N GLN A 44 -3.79 7.20 13.59
CA GLN A 44 -4.86 7.35 12.61
C GLN A 44 -4.32 8.02 11.36
N VAL A 45 -4.82 7.59 10.20
CA VAL A 45 -4.52 8.22 8.92
C VAL A 45 -5.74 8.13 8.01
N GLN A 46 -5.99 9.19 7.27
CA GLN A 46 -6.95 9.20 6.18
C GLN A 46 -6.31 9.87 4.96
N ALA A 47 -6.66 9.38 3.77
CA ALA A 47 -6.13 9.88 2.51
C ALA A 47 -7.14 9.68 1.38
N ASP A 48 -7.02 10.49 0.34
CA ASP A 48 -7.65 10.20 -0.94
C ASP A 48 -6.75 9.23 -1.72
N PHE A 49 -7.35 8.40 -2.58
CA PHE A 49 -6.59 7.51 -3.44
C PHE A 49 -7.11 7.52 -4.89
N ARG A 50 -6.18 7.21 -5.81
CA ARG A 50 -6.47 6.77 -7.19
C ARG A 50 -5.80 5.41 -7.39
N GLU A 51 -6.52 4.50 -8.00
CA GLU A 51 -6.06 3.14 -8.23
C GLU A 51 -6.30 2.73 -9.67
N ASP A 52 -5.27 2.17 -10.28
CA ASP A 52 -5.32 1.51 -11.58
C ASP A 52 -5.01 0.02 -11.38
N LYS A 53 -6.00 -0.83 -11.66
CA LYS A 53 -5.85 -2.28 -11.63
C LYS A 53 -5.71 -2.80 -13.06
N ASN A 54 -4.51 -3.24 -13.41
CA ASN A 54 -4.21 -3.95 -14.65
C ASN A 54 -4.46 -5.44 -14.42
N VAL A 55 -5.56 -5.94 -14.97
CA VAL A 55 -5.90 -7.37 -14.95
C VAL A 55 -5.30 -8.01 -16.18
N HIS A 56 -4.52 -9.09 -16.01
CA HIS A 56 -3.78 -9.75 -17.10
C HIS A 56 -4.64 -10.11 -18.31
N LEU A 57 -5.93 -10.40 -18.10
CA LEU A 57 -6.87 -10.77 -19.16
C LEU A 57 -7.63 -9.59 -19.76
N LEU A 58 -7.43 -8.37 -19.30
CA LEU A 58 -8.13 -7.18 -19.76
C LEU A 58 -7.21 -6.25 -20.54
N ASN A 59 -7.70 -5.71 -21.66
CA ASN A 59 -6.95 -4.78 -22.50
C ASN A 59 -6.87 -3.35 -21.94
N LYS A 60 -7.65 -3.04 -20.90
CA LYS A 60 -7.68 -1.71 -20.26
C LYS A 60 -7.68 -1.84 -18.75
N PRO A 61 -6.97 -0.96 -18.04
CA PRO A 61 -7.01 -0.91 -16.59
C PRO A 61 -8.42 -0.62 -16.07
N ILE A 62 -8.75 -1.19 -14.92
CA ILE A 62 -9.91 -0.80 -14.13
C ILE A 62 -9.47 0.35 -13.23
N ALA A 63 -9.96 1.56 -13.53
CA ALA A 63 -9.66 2.74 -12.74
C ALA A 63 -10.70 2.93 -11.63
N SER A 64 -10.23 3.24 -10.42
CA SER A 64 -11.07 3.64 -9.30
C SER A 64 -10.42 4.81 -8.53
N SER A 65 -11.22 5.51 -7.73
CA SER A 65 -10.73 6.54 -6.82
C SER A 65 -11.63 6.60 -5.60
N GLY A 66 -11.16 7.22 -4.54
CA GLY A 66 -11.98 7.33 -3.35
C GLY A 66 -11.20 7.79 -2.14
N LYS A 67 -11.62 7.32 -0.98
CA LYS A 67 -11.01 7.67 0.30
C LYS A 67 -10.72 6.43 1.12
N VAL A 68 -9.66 6.50 1.90
CA VAL A 68 -9.26 5.45 2.84
C VAL A 68 -9.06 6.05 4.23
N TRP A 69 -9.47 5.30 5.25
CA TRP A 69 -9.26 5.60 6.66
C TRP A 69 -8.64 4.38 7.31
N PHE A 70 -7.67 4.63 8.16
CA PHE A 70 -7.03 3.60 8.96
C PHE A 70 -6.87 4.08 10.40
N GLN A 71 -7.10 3.17 11.34
CA GLN A 71 -6.81 3.38 12.76
C GLN A 71 -6.13 2.12 13.29
N ALA A 72 -4.92 2.30 13.81
CA ALA A 72 -4.19 1.21 14.43
C ALA A 72 -4.99 0.59 15.60
N PRO A 73 -4.86 -0.72 15.84
CA PRO A 73 -3.97 -1.62 15.10
C PRO A 73 -4.59 -2.18 13.79
N ASN A 74 -5.92 -2.20 13.62
CA ASN A 74 -6.56 -3.04 12.59
C ASN A 74 -7.92 -2.55 12.09
N LYS A 75 -8.32 -1.30 12.42
CA LYS A 75 -9.53 -0.71 11.87
C LYS A 75 -9.24 -0.07 10.51
N PHE A 76 -10.10 -0.32 9.56
CA PHE A 76 -9.90 0.10 8.19
C PHE A 76 -11.24 0.39 7.50
N ARG A 77 -11.29 1.46 6.71
CA ARG A 77 -12.38 1.73 5.77
C ARG A 77 -11.80 2.19 4.45
N ARG A 78 -12.35 1.69 3.37
CA ARG A 78 -12.03 2.12 2.01
C ARG A 78 -13.32 2.26 1.21
N GLU A 79 -13.55 3.42 0.66
CA GLU A 79 -14.67 3.70 -0.24
C GLU A 79 -14.13 3.95 -1.64
N ALA A 80 -14.40 3.03 -2.54
CA ALA A 80 -14.01 3.13 -3.94
C ALA A 80 -15.19 3.56 -4.80
N LYS A 81 -14.95 4.52 -5.67
CA LYS A 81 -15.84 5.00 -6.72
C LYS A 81 -15.25 4.63 -8.09
N GLY A 82 -16.09 4.55 -9.12
CA GLY A 82 -15.65 4.22 -10.48
C GLY A 82 -16.54 3.18 -11.12
N SER A 83 -15.98 2.36 -12.01
CA SER A 83 -16.73 1.34 -12.76
C SER A 83 -17.24 0.19 -11.86
N ALA A 84 -16.51 -0.12 -10.79
CA ALA A 84 -16.84 -1.14 -9.79
C ALA A 84 -16.79 -0.51 -8.38
N PRO A 85 -17.81 0.27 -7.98
CA PRO A 85 -17.83 0.89 -6.67
C PRO A 85 -17.92 -0.16 -5.56
N SER A 86 -17.19 0.07 -4.47
CA SER A 86 -17.20 -0.82 -3.31
C SER A 86 -16.92 -0.06 -2.01
N VAL A 87 -17.43 -0.59 -0.91
CA VAL A 87 -17.12 -0.13 0.44
C VAL A 87 -16.56 -1.32 1.21
N THR A 88 -15.33 -1.19 1.66
CA THR A 88 -14.67 -2.20 2.50
C THR A 88 -14.51 -1.60 3.89
N VAL A 89 -15.00 -2.29 4.92
CA VAL A 89 -14.91 -1.83 6.31
C VAL A 89 -14.45 -2.97 7.21
N SER A 90 -13.49 -2.69 8.06
CA SER A 90 -13.07 -3.59 9.14
C SER A 90 -13.05 -2.84 10.47
N ASP A 91 -13.66 -3.41 11.49
CA ASP A 91 -13.56 -2.97 12.89
C ASP A 91 -12.40 -3.66 13.64
N GLY A 92 -11.68 -4.56 12.96
CA GLY A 92 -10.61 -5.38 13.51
C GLY A 92 -11.04 -6.78 13.95
N GLN A 93 -12.33 -7.07 14.02
CA GLN A 93 -12.89 -8.38 14.31
C GLN A 93 -13.66 -8.94 13.12
N GLN A 94 -14.26 -8.08 12.35
CA GLN A 94 -15.07 -8.40 11.18
C GLN A 94 -14.61 -7.57 10.00
N LEU A 95 -14.81 -8.10 8.80
CA LEU A 95 -14.63 -7.41 7.54
C LEU A 95 -15.92 -7.50 6.73
N TRP A 96 -16.35 -6.37 6.25
CA TRP A 96 -17.42 -6.22 5.29
C TRP A 96 -16.87 -5.71 3.96
N ILE A 97 -17.32 -6.30 2.85
CA ILE A 97 -17.08 -5.79 1.50
C ILE A 97 -18.46 -5.64 0.85
N TYR A 98 -18.90 -4.41 0.66
CA TYR A 98 -20.19 -4.09 0.06
C TYR A 98 -20.00 -3.60 -1.37
N TYR A 99 -20.82 -4.13 -2.26
CA TYR A 99 -20.88 -3.80 -3.68
C TYR A 99 -22.22 -3.13 -3.99
N PRO A 100 -22.32 -1.78 -3.92
CA PRO A 100 -23.58 -1.05 -4.07
C PRO A 100 -24.31 -1.36 -5.37
N LYS A 101 -23.56 -1.53 -6.46
CA LYS A 101 -24.11 -1.79 -7.80
C LYS A 101 -24.81 -3.15 -7.91
N PHE A 102 -24.47 -4.09 -7.05
CA PHE A 102 -25.01 -5.45 -7.05
C PHE A 102 -25.90 -5.72 -5.83
N GLU A 103 -26.13 -4.72 -4.98
CA GLU A 103 -26.87 -4.86 -3.72
C GLU A 103 -26.42 -6.10 -2.93
N SER A 104 -25.12 -6.38 -2.95
CA SER A 104 -24.52 -7.55 -2.32
C SER A 104 -23.40 -7.17 -1.36
N ALA A 105 -23.24 -7.96 -0.30
CA ALA A 105 -22.15 -7.81 0.65
C ALA A 105 -21.54 -9.17 1.00
N GLU A 106 -20.24 -9.16 1.19
CA GLU A 106 -19.48 -10.26 1.77
C GLU A 106 -19.14 -9.93 3.21
N HIS A 107 -19.35 -10.89 4.10
CA HIS A 107 -19.04 -10.76 5.51
C HIS A 107 -18.03 -11.83 5.93
N TYR A 108 -17.01 -11.41 6.64
CA TYR A 108 -15.94 -12.28 7.09
C TYR A 108 -15.61 -12.03 8.56
N SER A 109 -15.50 -13.10 9.35
CA SER A 109 -14.95 -13.02 10.69
C SER A 109 -13.42 -13.06 10.61
N LEU A 110 -12.77 -12.06 11.21
CA LEU A 110 -11.31 -11.97 11.28
C LEU A 110 -10.83 -12.71 12.54
N GLY A 111 -9.91 -13.62 12.37
CA GLY A 111 -9.34 -14.38 13.48
C GLY A 111 -7.92 -14.82 13.15
N LYS A 112 -7.12 -15.20 14.16
CA LYS A 112 -5.68 -15.50 14.06
C LYS A 112 -5.28 -16.56 13.01
N ARG A 113 -6.21 -17.12 12.22
CA ARG A 113 -5.97 -18.17 11.22
C ARG A 113 -6.74 -17.95 9.91
N SER A 114 -7.33 -16.78 9.69
CA SER A 114 -8.05 -16.52 8.45
C SER A 114 -7.08 -16.26 7.29
N PRO A 115 -7.24 -16.91 6.12
CA PRO A 115 -6.49 -16.54 4.91
C PRO A 115 -6.69 -15.09 4.48
N LEU A 116 -7.82 -14.47 4.91
CA LEU A 116 -8.13 -13.06 4.67
C LEU A 116 -7.27 -12.12 5.49
N ASP A 117 -6.77 -12.53 6.69
CA ASP A 117 -5.86 -11.71 7.47
C ASP A 117 -4.62 -11.34 6.65
N ALA A 118 -4.18 -12.25 5.77
CA ALA A 118 -3.08 -12.00 4.83
C ALA A 118 -3.46 -11.01 3.72
N GLY A 119 -4.69 -11.10 3.19
CA GLY A 119 -5.22 -10.17 2.18
C GLY A 119 -5.44 -8.77 2.74
N ILE A 120 -6.02 -8.68 3.95
CA ILE A 120 -6.19 -7.40 4.65
C ILE A 120 -4.84 -6.83 5.04
N ALA A 121 -3.91 -7.67 5.55
CA ALA A 121 -2.55 -7.24 5.83
C ALA A 121 -1.87 -6.67 4.57
N ALA A 122 -2.10 -7.24 3.40
CA ALA A 122 -1.60 -6.70 2.14
C ALA A 122 -2.27 -5.37 1.75
N LEU A 123 -3.60 -5.26 1.90
CA LEU A 123 -4.33 -4.01 1.65
C LEU A 123 -3.94 -2.90 2.64
N THR A 124 -3.67 -3.26 3.90
CA THR A 124 -3.29 -2.32 4.96
C THR A 124 -1.77 -2.19 5.13
N ALA A 125 -0.95 -3.01 4.46
CA ALA A 125 0.51 -3.00 4.60
C ALA A 125 1.11 -1.63 4.26
N GLY A 126 0.55 -0.92 3.29
CA GLY A 126 0.91 0.46 3.00
C GLY A 126 0.59 1.43 4.15
N LEU A 127 -0.39 1.08 4.99
CA LEU A 127 -0.90 1.93 6.06
C LEU A 127 -0.47 1.44 7.46
N ASN A 128 -0.28 0.12 7.64
CA ASN A 128 0.15 -0.49 8.89
C ASN A 128 1.48 -1.25 8.70
N LEU A 129 2.57 -0.68 9.19
CA LEU A 129 3.91 -1.29 9.15
C LEU A 129 4.29 -1.98 10.48
N GLU A 130 3.34 -2.21 11.40
CA GLU A 130 3.61 -2.98 12.61
C GLU A 130 3.90 -4.44 12.26
N ASN A 131 4.99 -4.98 12.81
CA ASN A 131 5.41 -6.37 12.62
C ASN A 131 5.58 -6.84 11.15
N ILE A 132 5.76 -5.89 10.25
CA ILE A 132 5.86 -6.16 8.80
C ILE A 132 7.04 -7.11 8.47
N GLU A 133 8.13 -7.06 9.25
CA GLU A 133 9.32 -7.92 9.06
C GLU A 133 9.03 -9.40 9.34
N ASN A 134 8.03 -9.71 10.16
CA ASN A 134 7.62 -11.09 10.42
C ASN A 134 6.92 -11.70 9.20
N THR A 135 6.21 -10.86 8.44
CA THR A 135 5.41 -11.27 7.29
C THR A 135 6.19 -11.20 5.98
N TYR A 136 7.10 -10.20 5.86
CA TYR A 136 7.80 -9.92 4.62
C TYR A 136 9.33 -9.91 4.79
N ARG A 137 10.05 -10.25 3.71
CA ARG A 137 11.43 -9.82 3.53
C ARG A 137 11.37 -8.42 2.95
N ILE A 138 12.08 -7.47 3.56
CA ILE A 138 12.04 -6.07 3.19
C ILE A 138 13.40 -5.66 2.67
N THR A 139 13.41 -5.02 1.52
CA THR A 139 14.52 -4.23 1.01
C THR A 139 14.08 -2.79 0.85
N ALA A 140 15.00 -1.85 0.91
CA ALA A 140 14.70 -0.45 0.71
C ALA A 140 15.77 0.23 -0.13
N THR A 141 15.33 1.21 -0.90
CA THR A 141 16.18 2.03 -1.77
C THR A 141 15.92 3.50 -1.48
N ARG A 142 17.00 4.28 -1.37
CA ARG A 142 16.89 5.74 -1.30
C ARG A 142 16.54 6.26 -2.70
N ARG A 143 15.49 7.09 -2.80
CA ARG A 143 15.10 7.81 -4.01
C ARG A 143 15.58 9.26 -3.90
N GLU A 144 15.48 10.01 -4.97
CA GLU A 144 15.74 11.46 -4.97
C GLU A 144 14.91 12.15 -3.87
N LYS A 145 13.64 11.76 -3.74
CA LYS A 145 12.74 12.17 -2.66
C LYS A 145 12.18 10.93 -1.99
N GLY A 146 12.50 10.77 -0.69
CA GLY A 146 11.98 9.69 0.12
C GLY A 146 12.62 8.31 -0.11
N TYR A 147 11.82 7.27 0.00
CA TYR A 147 12.25 5.88 0.00
C TYR A 147 11.31 5.01 -0.81
N GLU A 148 11.84 3.93 -1.33
CA GLU A 148 11.05 2.82 -1.87
C GLU A 148 11.34 1.57 -1.06
N LEU A 149 10.30 0.94 -0.52
CA LEU A 149 10.37 -0.34 0.17
C LEU A 149 9.79 -1.42 -0.72
N GLU A 150 10.52 -2.51 -0.91
CA GLU A 150 10.03 -3.70 -1.56
C GLU A 150 9.80 -4.80 -0.52
N LEU A 151 8.59 -5.36 -0.51
CA LEU A 151 8.14 -6.36 0.43
C LEU A 151 7.85 -7.67 -0.31
N ALA A 152 8.67 -8.69 -0.08
CA ALA A 152 8.48 -10.03 -0.61
C ALA A 152 7.89 -10.94 0.50
N PRO A 153 6.72 -11.58 0.28
CA PRO A 153 6.09 -12.41 1.29
C PRO A 153 6.97 -13.59 1.69
N ARG A 154 6.99 -13.89 3.01
CA ARG A 154 7.73 -15.05 3.55
C ARG A 154 6.90 -16.33 3.47
N ALA A 155 5.63 -16.27 3.91
CA ALA A 155 4.77 -17.42 4.01
C ALA A 155 4.28 -17.91 2.64
N PRO A 156 4.31 -19.24 2.38
CA PRO A 156 3.79 -19.82 1.13
C PRO A 156 2.30 -19.51 0.90
N SER A 157 1.50 -19.42 1.96
CA SER A 157 0.08 -19.06 1.88
C SER A 157 -0.11 -17.66 1.29
N LEU A 158 0.71 -16.69 1.70
CA LEU A 158 0.64 -15.33 1.20
C LEU A 158 1.19 -15.21 -0.24
N LYS A 159 2.19 -16.02 -0.61
CA LYS A 159 2.74 -16.07 -1.98
C LYS A 159 1.72 -16.49 -3.04
N LYS A 160 0.63 -17.14 -2.64
CA LYS A 160 -0.48 -17.50 -3.55
C LYS A 160 -1.28 -16.26 -4.01
N PHE A 161 -1.26 -15.19 -3.23
CA PHE A 161 -2.04 -13.98 -3.50
C PHE A 161 -1.18 -12.76 -3.83
N LEU A 162 0.07 -12.76 -3.37
CA LEU A 162 0.98 -11.63 -3.48
C LEU A 162 2.36 -12.12 -3.87
N GLN A 163 2.87 -11.66 -5.01
CA GLN A 163 4.25 -11.89 -5.43
C GLN A 163 5.18 -10.83 -4.84
N LYS A 164 4.80 -9.56 -4.94
CA LYS A 164 5.58 -8.42 -4.47
C LYS A 164 4.65 -7.26 -4.12
N PHE A 165 5.02 -6.53 -3.07
CA PHE A 165 4.38 -5.27 -2.71
C PHE A 165 5.44 -4.17 -2.58
N THR A 166 5.23 -3.06 -3.26
CA THR A 166 6.15 -1.91 -3.23
C THR A 166 5.44 -0.74 -2.56
N ILE A 167 6.15 -0.03 -1.69
CA ILE A 167 5.67 1.17 -1.01
C ILE A 167 6.64 2.30 -1.29
N GLN A 168 6.17 3.39 -1.88
CA GLN A 168 6.93 4.61 -2.04
C GLN A 168 6.51 5.61 -0.95
N LEU A 169 7.52 6.12 -0.25
CA LEU A 169 7.38 7.11 0.81
C LEU A 169 8.03 8.42 0.38
N ASN A 170 7.45 9.53 0.77
CA ASN A 170 8.12 10.84 0.66
C ASN A 170 9.16 11.04 1.78
N ASP A 171 9.81 12.20 1.81
CA ASP A 171 10.81 12.54 2.84
C ASP A 171 10.21 12.64 4.25
N GLU A 172 8.91 12.94 4.35
CA GLU A 172 8.13 12.94 5.59
C GLU A 172 7.66 11.54 5.99
N LEU A 173 8.06 10.48 5.28
CA LEU A 173 7.65 9.09 5.50
C LEU A 173 6.14 8.85 5.38
N GLN A 174 5.45 9.67 4.59
CA GLN A 174 4.07 9.44 4.19
C GLN A 174 4.04 8.54 2.95
N VAL A 175 2.99 7.74 2.82
CA VAL A 175 2.82 6.86 1.66
C VAL A 175 2.29 7.67 0.48
N GLU A 176 3.07 7.74 -0.59
CA GLU A 176 2.64 8.38 -1.84
C GLU A 176 2.07 7.38 -2.84
N ARG A 177 2.64 6.18 -2.87
CA ARG A 177 2.28 5.17 -3.86
C ARG A 177 2.48 3.77 -3.32
N THR A 178 1.60 2.86 -3.69
CA THR A 178 1.81 1.42 -3.51
C THR A 178 1.61 0.69 -4.82
N GLU A 179 2.34 -0.41 -4.99
CA GLU A 179 2.19 -1.32 -6.11
C GLU A 179 2.09 -2.75 -5.59
N MET A 180 1.09 -3.46 -6.08
CA MET A 180 0.88 -4.88 -5.76
C MET A 180 0.99 -5.68 -7.04
N LEU A 181 1.92 -6.63 -7.08
CA LEU A 181 2.03 -7.61 -8.14
C LEU A 181 1.52 -8.95 -7.62
N GLN A 182 0.54 -9.52 -8.31
CA GLN A 182 -0.04 -10.83 -7.99
C GLN A 182 0.59 -11.93 -8.86
N PRO A 183 0.59 -13.20 -8.43
CA PRO A 183 1.19 -14.30 -9.18
C PRO A 183 0.56 -14.56 -10.55
N ASN A 184 -0.71 -14.17 -10.73
CA ASN A 184 -1.42 -14.28 -12.00
C ASN A 184 -1.06 -13.16 -13.00
N GLY A 185 -0.15 -12.25 -12.64
CA GLY A 185 0.25 -11.10 -13.44
C GLY A 185 -0.63 -9.86 -13.27
N ASP A 186 -1.65 -9.90 -12.42
CA ASP A 186 -2.43 -8.71 -12.09
C ASP A 186 -1.53 -7.71 -11.33
N HIS A 187 -1.60 -6.45 -11.76
CA HIS A 187 -0.80 -5.37 -11.19
C HIS A 187 -1.71 -4.22 -10.75
N ILE A 188 -1.66 -3.89 -9.47
CA ILE A 188 -2.48 -2.84 -8.87
C ILE A 188 -1.55 -1.71 -8.43
N VAL A 189 -1.81 -0.53 -8.92
CA VAL A 189 -1.09 0.70 -8.57
C VAL A 189 -2.05 1.63 -7.87
N THR A 190 -1.71 2.05 -6.66
CA THR A 190 -2.49 3.03 -5.89
C THR A 190 -1.64 4.24 -5.57
N VAL A 191 -2.11 5.42 -5.91
CA VAL A 191 -1.49 6.72 -5.56
C VAL A 191 -2.34 7.38 -4.50
N TYR A 192 -1.71 7.84 -3.43
CA TYR A 192 -2.36 8.52 -2.31
C TYR A 192 -2.09 10.01 -2.35
N SER A 193 -3.04 10.79 -1.86
CA SER A 193 -2.95 12.25 -1.75
C SER A 193 -3.76 12.74 -0.55
N ASN A 194 -3.53 13.99 -0.15
CA ASN A 194 -4.27 14.62 0.95
C ASN A 194 -4.21 13.82 2.25
N GLU A 195 -3.08 13.14 2.53
CA GLU A 195 -2.90 12.42 3.79
C GLU A 195 -3.04 13.38 4.97
N THR A 196 -3.89 13.03 5.93
CA THR A 196 -4.04 13.74 7.19
C THR A 196 -4.16 12.75 8.34
N ARG A 197 -3.74 13.19 9.53
CA ARG A 197 -3.78 12.43 10.78
C ARG A 197 -4.77 13.03 11.78
N ALA A 198 -5.74 13.81 11.27
CA ALA A 198 -6.83 14.32 12.08
C ALA A 198 -7.64 13.17 12.71
N PRO A 199 -8.27 13.40 13.87
CA PRO A 199 -9.12 12.42 14.51
C PRO A 199 -10.21 11.90 13.56
N ILE A 200 -10.40 10.59 13.58
CA ILE A 200 -11.43 9.90 12.79
C ILE A 200 -12.57 9.53 13.72
N ASP A 201 -13.79 9.85 13.32
CA ASP A 201 -14.98 9.45 14.08
C ASP A 201 -15.05 7.91 14.17
N PRO A 202 -15.21 7.31 15.37
CA PRO A 202 -15.29 5.86 15.55
C PRO A 202 -16.34 5.17 14.67
N SER A 203 -17.47 5.84 14.38
CA SER A 203 -18.53 5.32 13.50
C SER A 203 -18.07 5.10 12.06
N THR A 204 -16.95 5.72 11.66
CA THR A 204 -16.33 5.47 10.34
C THR A 204 -16.02 3.99 10.12
N PHE A 205 -15.73 3.24 11.19
CA PHE A 205 -15.36 1.83 11.11
C PHE A 205 -16.54 0.89 11.41
N GLU A 206 -17.75 1.42 11.50
CA GLU A 206 -18.96 0.66 11.62
C GLU A 206 -19.62 0.50 10.26
N PHE A 207 -20.23 -0.66 10.02
CA PHE A 207 -20.97 -0.93 8.79
C PHE A 207 -22.16 -1.82 9.05
N THR A 208 -23.32 -1.39 8.57
CA THR A 208 -24.54 -2.19 8.50
C THR A 208 -24.98 -2.23 7.04
N PRO A 209 -25.17 -3.41 6.45
CA PRO A 209 -25.67 -3.53 5.09
C PRO A 209 -27.03 -2.82 4.94
N PRO A 210 -27.26 -2.08 3.85
CA PRO A 210 -28.57 -1.51 3.57
C PRO A 210 -29.66 -2.59 3.50
N PRO A 211 -30.92 -2.27 3.81
CA PRO A 211 -32.04 -3.19 3.64
C PRO A 211 -32.11 -3.75 2.21
N GLY A 212 -32.36 -5.04 2.07
CA GLY A 212 -32.39 -5.74 0.78
C GLY A 212 -31.06 -6.24 0.27
N THR A 213 -29.94 -5.93 0.96
CA THR A 213 -28.61 -6.43 0.57
C THR A 213 -28.53 -7.96 0.70
N ASN A 214 -28.10 -8.64 -0.36
CA ASN A 214 -27.76 -10.06 -0.31
C ASN A 214 -26.41 -10.25 0.38
N VAL A 215 -26.41 -10.87 1.57
CA VAL A 215 -25.22 -11.08 2.37
C VAL A 215 -24.70 -12.52 2.21
N THR A 216 -23.44 -12.68 1.89
CA THR A 216 -22.74 -13.96 1.80
C THR A 216 -21.60 -14.03 2.81
N THR A 217 -21.25 -15.23 3.25
CA THR A 217 -20.09 -15.51 4.12
C THR A 217 -19.19 -16.56 3.42
N PRO A 218 -18.32 -16.14 2.49
CA PRO A 218 -17.64 -17.06 1.56
C PRO A 218 -16.72 -18.10 2.19
N LEU A 219 -16.24 -17.87 3.42
CA LEU A 219 -15.33 -18.80 4.12
C LEU A 219 -16.03 -19.64 5.19
N GLY A 220 -17.37 -19.56 5.27
CA GLY A 220 -18.13 -20.21 6.33
C GLY A 220 -17.98 -19.49 7.69
N ARG A 221 -18.67 -20.04 8.70
CA ARG A 221 -18.59 -19.55 10.10
C ARG A 221 -17.26 -19.93 10.75
#